data_8d95c79eb39d6674abce930ff47dbc40
#
_entry.id   8d95c79eb39d6674abce930ff47dbc40
#
_cell.length_a   1.000
_cell.length_b   1.000
_cell.length_c   1.000
_cell.angle_alpha   90.00
_cell.angle_beta   90.00
_cell.angle_gamma   90.00
#
_symmetry.space_group_name_H-M   'P 1'
#
loop_
_entity.id
_entity.type
_entity.pdbx_description
1 polymer ?
#
loop_
_entity_poly.entity_id
_entity_poly.type
_entity_poly.pdbx_seq_one_letter_code
_entity_poly.pdbx_strand_id
1 'polypeptide(L)'
;IRISGKEITQTPPHKRPVNTVFQKYALFPHLNVYDNIAFGLKLKKTPKQTIGKKVKAALKMVGMTDYEYRDVDSLSGGQQQRVAIARAIVNEPEVLLLDEPLAALDLKMRKDMQMELKEMHKSLGITFVYITHDQEEALTLSDTIVVMSEGKIQQIGTPIDIYNEPINSFVADFIGESNILNGTMIHDKLVRF
;
A
#
# COMPACT_ATOMS: atom_id res chain seq x y z
N ILE A 1 3.29 -11.27 16.29
CA ILE A 1 2.56 -11.01 15.00
C ILE A 1 1.97 -12.32 14.53
N ARG A 2 0.71 -12.28 14.09
CA ARG A 2 0.02 -13.46 13.53
C ARG A 2 -0.53 -13.12 12.13
N ILE A 3 -0.40 -14.07 11.20
CA ILE A 3 -1.02 -14.01 9.86
C ILE A 3 -1.75 -15.33 9.65
N SER A 4 -3.02 -15.27 9.22
CA SER A 4 -3.88 -16.44 9.03
C SER A 4 -3.85 -17.42 10.22
N GLY A 5 -3.89 -16.87 11.45
CA GLY A 5 -3.84 -17.63 12.70
C GLY A 5 -2.46 -18.17 13.10
N LYS A 6 -1.46 -18.13 12.23
CA LYS A 6 -0.09 -18.61 12.50
C LYS A 6 0.78 -17.50 13.08
N GLU A 7 1.50 -17.80 14.14
CA GLU A 7 2.49 -16.88 14.68
C GLU A 7 3.74 -16.83 13.80
N ILE A 8 4.16 -15.62 13.41
CA ILE A 8 5.31 -15.39 12.53
C ILE A 8 6.40 -14.52 13.17
N THR A 9 6.30 -14.24 14.48
CA THR A 9 7.20 -13.33 15.20
C THR A 9 8.65 -13.76 15.04
N GLN A 10 8.93 -15.05 15.21
CA GLN A 10 10.29 -15.63 15.09
C GLN A 10 10.63 -16.11 13.66
N THR A 11 9.68 -15.99 12.71
CA THR A 11 9.93 -16.39 11.32
C THR A 11 10.87 -15.38 10.64
N PRO A 12 11.97 -15.82 10.02
CA PRO A 12 12.84 -14.93 9.26
C PRO A 12 12.08 -14.16 8.18
N PRO A 13 12.41 -12.88 7.90
CA PRO A 13 11.64 -12.03 6.96
C PRO A 13 11.39 -12.69 5.59
N HIS A 14 12.41 -13.34 5.00
CA HIS A 14 12.30 -13.98 3.68
C HIS A 14 11.39 -15.23 3.64
N LYS A 15 10.95 -15.74 4.80
CA LYS A 15 10.02 -16.88 4.91
C LYS A 15 8.62 -16.45 5.30
N ARG A 16 8.40 -15.16 5.60
CA ARG A 16 7.07 -14.64 5.92
C ARG A 16 6.23 -14.54 4.64
N PRO A 17 4.93 -14.82 4.71
CA PRO A 17 4.01 -14.66 3.57
C PRO A 17 3.65 -13.17 3.35
N VAL A 18 4.65 -12.30 3.41
CA VAL A 18 4.52 -10.84 3.34
C VAL A 18 5.54 -10.31 2.34
N ASN A 19 5.10 -9.41 1.47
CA ASN A 19 6.00 -8.65 0.60
C ASN A 19 5.79 -7.15 0.84
N THR A 20 6.86 -6.37 0.61
CA THR A 20 6.86 -4.92 0.78
C THR A 20 7.18 -4.22 -0.53
N VAL A 21 6.40 -3.18 -0.85
CA VAL A 21 6.72 -2.18 -1.85
C VAL A 21 7.17 -0.93 -1.11
N PHE A 22 8.40 -0.50 -1.35
CA PHE A 22 9.01 0.65 -0.69
C PHE A 22 8.72 1.94 -1.46
N GLN A 23 8.79 3.07 -0.80
CA GLN A 23 8.58 4.42 -1.33
C GLN A 23 9.43 4.71 -2.59
N LYS A 24 10.68 4.26 -2.62
CA LYS A 24 11.60 4.39 -3.78
C LYS A 24 11.63 3.13 -4.66
N TYR A 25 10.57 2.31 -4.62
CA TYR A 25 10.38 1.08 -5.42
C TYR A 25 11.43 -0.01 -5.22
N ALA A 26 12.69 0.33 -4.89
CA ALA A 26 13.81 -0.57 -4.66
C ALA A 26 14.00 -1.63 -5.77
N LEU A 27 13.82 -1.22 -7.02
CA LEU A 27 14.10 -2.09 -8.17
C LEU A 27 15.61 -2.32 -8.29
N PHE A 28 15.98 -3.49 -8.83
CA PHE A 28 17.37 -3.83 -9.11
C PHE A 28 17.77 -3.19 -10.44
N PRO A 29 18.64 -2.15 -10.47
CA PRO A 29 18.94 -1.39 -11.68
C PRO A 29 19.70 -2.20 -12.73
N HIS A 30 20.46 -3.22 -12.32
CA HIS A 30 21.21 -4.11 -13.19
C HIS A 30 20.36 -5.25 -13.77
N LEU A 31 19.06 -5.30 -13.48
CA LEU A 31 18.12 -6.30 -13.99
C LEU A 31 17.04 -5.61 -14.83
N ASN A 32 16.63 -6.25 -15.92
CA ASN A 32 15.45 -5.83 -16.67
C ASN A 32 14.14 -6.06 -15.89
N VAL A 33 13.01 -5.65 -16.45
CA VAL A 33 11.70 -5.80 -15.84
C VAL A 33 11.38 -7.26 -15.50
N TYR A 34 11.59 -8.18 -16.46
CA TYR A 34 11.35 -9.62 -16.26
C TYR A 34 12.16 -10.17 -15.08
N ASP A 35 13.45 -9.88 -15.06
CA ASP A 35 14.37 -10.41 -14.04
C ASP A 35 14.10 -9.80 -12.66
N ASN A 36 13.67 -8.53 -12.58
CA ASN A 36 13.19 -7.92 -11.34
C ASN A 36 12.00 -8.69 -10.78
N ILE A 37 10.98 -8.95 -11.60
CA ILE A 37 9.77 -9.66 -11.16
C ILE A 37 10.09 -11.12 -10.82
N ALA A 38 10.89 -11.79 -11.66
CA ALA A 38 11.25 -13.20 -11.49
C ALA A 38 12.17 -13.46 -10.29
N PHE A 39 12.80 -12.42 -9.72
CA PHE A 39 13.87 -12.56 -8.74
C PHE A 39 13.49 -13.46 -7.55
N GLY A 40 12.38 -13.20 -6.90
CA GLY A 40 11.90 -13.99 -5.75
C GLY A 40 11.58 -15.45 -6.14
N LEU A 41 11.01 -15.66 -7.33
CA LEU A 41 10.70 -17.00 -7.83
C LEU A 41 11.97 -17.81 -8.14
N LYS A 42 13.02 -17.13 -8.66
CA LYS A 42 14.34 -17.76 -8.90
C LYS A 42 14.98 -18.21 -7.58
N LEU A 43 14.94 -17.38 -6.54
CA LEU A 43 15.43 -17.74 -5.20
C LEU A 43 14.68 -18.95 -4.60
N LYS A 44 13.38 -19.05 -4.86
CA LYS A 44 12.55 -20.22 -4.47
C LYS A 44 12.79 -21.45 -5.35
N LYS A 45 13.72 -21.39 -6.32
CA LYS A 45 14.01 -22.46 -7.29
C LYS A 45 12.78 -22.92 -8.08
N THR A 46 11.86 -22.01 -8.37
CA THR A 46 10.67 -22.29 -9.18
C THR A 46 11.08 -22.71 -10.62
N PRO A 47 10.42 -23.68 -11.25
CA PRO A 47 10.73 -24.09 -12.63
C PRO A 47 10.60 -22.94 -13.62
N LYS A 48 11.53 -22.82 -14.58
CA LYS A 48 11.60 -21.72 -15.57
C LYS A 48 10.28 -21.48 -16.30
N GLN A 49 9.59 -22.56 -16.71
CA GLN A 49 8.33 -22.46 -17.40
C GLN A 49 7.23 -21.82 -16.52
N THR A 50 7.21 -22.15 -15.23
CA THR A 50 6.28 -21.57 -14.24
C THR A 50 6.60 -20.10 -14.00
N ILE A 51 7.90 -19.75 -13.89
CA ILE A 51 8.35 -18.35 -13.76
C ILE A 51 7.81 -17.52 -14.93
N GLY A 52 8.01 -17.98 -16.18
CA GLY A 52 7.53 -17.23 -17.35
C GLY A 52 6.02 -16.99 -17.35
N LYS A 53 5.24 -18.00 -16.96
CA LYS A 53 3.77 -17.85 -16.84
C LYS A 53 3.39 -16.83 -15.75
N LYS A 54 4.00 -16.93 -14.55
CA LYS A 54 3.71 -16.04 -13.42
C LYS A 54 4.13 -14.60 -13.70
N VAL A 55 5.30 -14.38 -14.29
CA VAL A 55 5.78 -13.03 -14.66
C VAL A 55 4.84 -12.37 -15.68
N LYS A 56 4.43 -13.09 -16.74
CA LYS A 56 3.47 -12.59 -17.72
C LYS A 56 2.12 -12.24 -17.09
N ALA A 57 1.62 -13.08 -16.20
CA ALA A 57 0.38 -12.81 -15.47
C ALA A 57 0.48 -11.56 -14.58
N ALA A 58 1.59 -11.41 -13.84
CA ALA A 58 1.84 -10.25 -13.00
C ALA A 58 1.96 -8.96 -13.83
N LEU A 59 2.68 -8.99 -14.95
CA LEU A 59 2.78 -7.85 -15.88
C LEU A 59 1.44 -7.45 -16.46
N LYS A 60 0.62 -8.43 -16.86
CA LYS A 60 -0.74 -8.17 -17.35
C LYS A 60 -1.59 -7.49 -16.28
N MET A 61 -1.50 -7.93 -15.02
CA MET A 61 -2.26 -7.38 -13.89
C MET A 61 -1.93 -5.90 -13.63
N VAL A 62 -0.68 -5.49 -13.82
CA VAL A 62 -0.26 -4.10 -13.65
C VAL A 62 -0.24 -3.29 -14.96
N GLY A 63 -0.85 -3.78 -16.04
CA GLY A 63 -0.93 -3.08 -17.32
C GLY A 63 0.41 -2.86 -18.02
N MET A 64 1.40 -3.74 -17.79
CA MET A 64 2.77 -3.62 -18.31
C MET A 64 3.12 -4.77 -19.30
N THR A 65 2.14 -5.27 -20.04
CA THR A 65 2.39 -6.25 -21.10
C THR A 65 3.41 -5.69 -22.10
N ASP A 66 4.30 -6.54 -22.62
CA ASP A 66 5.38 -6.20 -23.58
C ASP A 66 6.53 -5.33 -23.01
N TYR A 67 6.62 -5.19 -21.68
CA TYR A 67 7.72 -4.47 -21.02
C TYR A 67 8.82 -5.40 -20.47
N GLU A 68 8.72 -6.72 -20.66
CA GLU A 68 9.56 -7.74 -20.02
C GLU A 68 11.05 -7.47 -20.12
N TYR A 69 11.52 -7.02 -21.28
CA TYR A 69 12.94 -6.88 -21.59
C TYR A 69 13.45 -5.45 -21.50
N ARG A 70 12.63 -4.50 -21.02
CA ARG A 70 13.07 -3.12 -20.85
C ARG A 70 13.92 -2.97 -19.60
N ASP A 71 14.91 -2.08 -19.67
CA ASP A 71 15.68 -1.67 -18.52
C ASP A 71 14.85 -0.82 -17.59
N VAL A 72 14.93 -1.07 -16.28
CA VAL A 72 14.10 -0.36 -15.30
C VAL A 72 14.38 1.14 -15.23
N ASP A 73 15.63 1.56 -15.56
CA ASP A 73 16.02 2.97 -15.58
C ASP A 73 15.39 3.75 -16.75
N SER A 74 14.91 3.04 -17.79
CA SER A 74 14.18 3.66 -18.91
C SER A 74 12.71 3.92 -18.62
N LEU A 75 12.20 3.49 -17.47
CA LEU A 75 10.80 3.56 -17.09
C LEU A 75 10.48 4.87 -16.36
N SER A 76 9.27 5.40 -16.57
CA SER A 76 8.73 6.48 -15.73
C SER A 76 8.53 6.00 -14.29
N GLY A 77 8.42 6.94 -13.31
CA GLY A 77 8.20 6.61 -11.91
C GLY A 77 6.96 5.72 -11.69
N GLY A 78 5.84 6.02 -12.36
CA GLY A 78 4.64 5.17 -12.28
C GLY A 78 4.85 3.78 -12.88
N GLN A 79 5.63 3.65 -13.96
CA GLN A 79 5.98 2.34 -14.53
C GLN A 79 6.91 1.55 -13.60
N GLN A 80 7.89 2.20 -12.97
CA GLN A 80 8.76 1.56 -11.98
C GLN A 80 7.95 1.05 -10.78
N GLN A 81 6.98 1.83 -10.33
CA GLN A 81 6.07 1.43 -9.26
C GLN A 81 5.26 0.18 -9.64
N ARG A 82 4.67 0.14 -10.84
CA ARG A 82 3.94 -1.03 -11.34
C ARG A 82 4.84 -2.27 -11.39
N VAL A 83 6.08 -2.13 -11.81
CA VAL A 83 7.06 -3.25 -11.78
C VAL A 83 7.35 -3.70 -10.35
N ALA A 84 7.48 -2.77 -9.40
CA ALA A 84 7.71 -3.10 -7.98
C ALA A 84 6.51 -3.85 -7.38
N ILE A 85 5.28 -3.43 -7.71
CA ILE A 85 4.06 -4.13 -7.30
C ILE A 85 4.02 -5.53 -7.94
N ALA A 86 4.27 -5.65 -9.26
CA ALA A 86 4.32 -6.94 -9.95
C ALA A 86 5.33 -7.90 -9.31
N ARG A 87 6.53 -7.39 -8.95
CA ARG A 87 7.56 -8.15 -8.22
C ARG A 87 7.09 -8.63 -6.85
N ALA A 88 6.27 -7.82 -6.17
CA ALA A 88 5.74 -8.19 -4.87
C ALA A 88 4.63 -9.24 -4.98
N ILE A 89 3.67 -9.07 -5.88
CA ILE A 89 2.51 -9.97 -6.01
C ILE A 89 2.82 -11.31 -6.66
N VAL A 90 3.86 -11.39 -7.53
CA VAL A 90 4.23 -12.63 -8.23
C VAL A 90 4.57 -13.80 -7.29
N ASN A 91 4.96 -13.47 -6.05
CA ASN A 91 5.26 -14.43 -5.00
C ASN A 91 4.03 -14.94 -4.24
N GLU A 92 2.83 -14.44 -4.58
CA GLU A 92 1.54 -14.79 -3.96
C GLU A 92 1.57 -14.60 -2.43
N PRO A 93 1.85 -13.38 -1.92
CA PRO A 93 1.86 -13.12 -0.50
C PRO A 93 0.43 -13.14 0.07
N GLU A 94 0.29 -13.41 1.38
CA GLU A 94 -0.98 -13.22 2.10
C GLU A 94 -1.21 -11.75 2.48
N VAL A 95 -0.11 -11.00 2.67
CA VAL A 95 -0.14 -9.57 3.01
C VAL A 95 0.83 -8.79 2.13
N LEU A 96 0.35 -7.71 1.54
CA LEU A 96 1.16 -6.74 0.80
C LEU A 96 1.28 -5.45 1.61
N LEU A 97 2.50 -5.09 1.98
CA LEU A 97 2.81 -3.82 2.63
C LEU A 97 3.19 -2.79 1.58
N LEU A 98 2.54 -1.64 1.60
CA LEU A 98 2.75 -0.52 0.68
C LEU A 98 3.19 0.69 1.50
N ASP A 99 4.47 1.04 1.42
CA ASP A 99 5.07 2.14 2.20
C ASP A 99 5.15 3.40 1.33
N GLU A 100 4.21 4.32 1.55
CA GLU A 100 4.01 5.57 0.77
C GLU A 100 4.12 5.36 -0.74
N PRO A 101 3.40 4.39 -1.32
CA PRO A 101 3.66 3.96 -2.70
C PRO A 101 3.38 5.04 -3.74
N LEU A 102 2.54 6.04 -3.45
CA LEU A 102 2.14 7.08 -4.39
C LEU A 102 2.85 8.43 -4.17
N ALA A 103 3.71 8.55 -3.16
CA ALA A 103 4.33 9.82 -2.78
C ALA A 103 5.21 10.45 -3.87
N ALA A 104 5.82 9.64 -4.74
CA ALA A 104 6.70 10.10 -5.81
C ALA A 104 5.97 10.44 -7.13
N LEU A 105 4.64 10.32 -7.19
CA LEU A 105 3.84 10.55 -8.39
C LEU A 105 3.22 11.96 -8.41
N ASP A 106 3.05 12.51 -9.60
CA ASP A 106 2.23 13.71 -9.80
C ASP A 106 0.75 13.43 -9.53
N LEU A 107 -0.04 14.49 -9.35
CA LEU A 107 -1.45 14.39 -8.95
C LEU A 107 -2.29 13.51 -9.89
N LYS A 108 -2.09 13.62 -11.21
CA LYS A 108 -2.86 12.85 -12.19
C LYS A 108 -2.50 11.38 -12.11
N MET A 109 -1.20 11.07 -12.19
CA MET A 109 -0.72 9.68 -12.09
C MET A 109 -1.08 9.05 -10.75
N ARG A 110 -1.10 9.83 -9.65
CA ARG A 110 -1.51 9.36 -8.33
C ARG A 110 -2.96 8.88 -8.33
N LYS A 111 -3.90 9.69 -8.88
CA LYS A 111 -5.33 9.31 -8.97
C LYS A 111 -5.54 8.07 -9.85
N ASP A 112 -4.88 7.99 -10.98
CA ASP A 112 -4.96 6.81 -11.85
C ASP A 112 -4.46 5.56 -11.11
N MET A 113 -3.33 5.67 -10.41
CA MET A 113 -2.75 4.55 -9.66
C MET A 113 -3.59 4.15 -8.43
N GLN A 114 -4.26 5.09 -7.75
CA GLN A 114 -5.20 4.77 -6.67
C GLN A 114 -6.32 3.83 -7.18
N MET A 115 -6.92 4.16 -8.32
CA MET A 115 -7.96 3.30 -8.91
C MET A 115 -7.43 1.91 -9.26
N GLU A 116 -6.23 1.83 -9.84
CA GLU A 116 -5.61 0.56 -10.19
C GLU A 116 -5.27 -0.28 -8.96
N LEU A 117 -4.73 0.33 -7.89
CA LEU A 117 -4.48 -0.36 -6.63
C LEU A 117 -5.75 -0.93 -6.03
N LYS A 118 -6.86 -0.19 -6.09
CA LYS A 118 -8.16 -0.64 -5.60
C LYS A 118 -8.69 -1.83 -6.41
N GLU A 119 -8.54 -1.81 -7.73
CA GLU A 119 -8.92 -2.93 -8.59
C GLU A 119 -8.03 -4.15 -8.36
N MET A 120 -6.72 -3.95 -8.22
CA MET A 120 -5.78 -5.01 -7.88
C MET A 120 -6.11 -5.66 -6.52
N HIS A 121 -6.39 -4.86 -5.49
CA HIS A 121 -6.80 -5.37 -4.18
C HIS A 121 -8.03 -6.29 -4.31
N LYS A 122 -9.08 -5.82 -5.01
CA LYS A 122 -10.30 -6.62 -5.23
C LYS A 122 -10.04 -7.91 -5.99
N SER A 123 -9.16 -7.88 -6.99
CA SER A 123 -8.87 -9.05 -7.83
C SER A 123 -7.97 -10.08 -7.15
N LEU A 124 -7.06 -9.64 -6.28
CA LEU A 124 -6.12 -10.51 -5.58
C LEU A 124 -6.72 -11.16 -4.34
N GLY A 125 -7.65 -10.50 -3.66
CA GLY A 125 -8.29 -11.00 -2.43
C GLY A 125 -7.30 -11.19 -1.26
N ILE A 126 -6.16 -10.49 -1.27
CA ILE A 126 -5.16 -10.51 -0.20
C ILE A 126 -5.23 -9.24 0.66
N THR A 127 -4.69 -9.27 1.85
CA THR A 127 -4.66 -8.08 2.71
C THR A 127 -3.63 -7.08 2.22
N PHE A 128 -4.05 -5.82 1.97
CA PHE A 128 -3.15 -4.68 1.76
C PHE A 128 -3.01 -3.90 3.08
N VAL A 129 -1.78 -3.60 3.45
CA VAL A 129 -1.48 -2.63 4.52
C VAL A 129 -0.81 -1.44 3.85
N TYR A 130 -1.51 -0.32 3.85
CA TYR A 130 -1.13 0.90 3.15
C TYR A 130 -0.68 1.95 4.16
N ILE A 131 0.55 2.42 4.05
CA ILE A 131 1.08 3.52 4.88
C ILE A 131 1.11 4.77 4.02
N THR A 132 0.46 5.82 4.49
CA THR A 132 0.41 7.11 3.81
C THR A 132 0.25 8.25 4.82
N HIS A 133 0.69 9.42 4.45
CA HIS A 133 0.38 10.68 5.13
C HIS A 133 -0.71 11.48 4.39
N ASP A 134 -1.18 10.98 3.24
CA ASP A 134 -2.24 11.59 2.45
C ASP A 134 -3.61 11.07 2.91
N GLN A 135 -4.44 12.00 3.37
CA GLN A 135 -5.77 11.70 3.93
C GLN A 135 -6.72 11.20 2.84
N GLU A 136 -6.67 11.79 1.63
CA GLU A 136 -7.52 11.39 0.51
C GLU A 136 -7.23 9.94 0.11
N GLU A 137 -5.95 9.54 0.12
CA GLU A 137 -5.55 8.16 -0.13
C GLU A 137 -6.13 7.21 0.93
N ALA A 138 -5.96 7.54 2.21
CA ALA A 138 -6.46 6.70 3.30
C ALA A 138 -7.98 6.53 3.23
N LEU A 139 -8.73 7.62 3.04
CA LEU A 139 -10.19 7.59 2.96
C LEU A 139 -10.73 6.86 1.72
N THR A 140 -9.99 6.92 0.59
CA THR A 140 -10.44 6.34 -0.68
C THR A 140 -10.12 4.86 -0.83
N LEU A 141 -8.95 4.43 -0.33
CA LEU A 141 -8.41 3.10 -0.59
C LEU A 141 -8.70 2.08 0.51
N SER A 142 -8.96 2.52 1.75
CA SER A 142 -8.99 1.63 2.90
C SER A 142 -10.40 1.19 3.28
N ASP A 143 -10.52 -0.05 3.77
CA ASP A 143 -11.72 -0.54 4.46
C ASP A 143 -11.65 -0.20 5.97
N THR A 144 -10.43 -0.11 6.51
CA THR A 144 -10.16 0.26 7.91
C THR A 144 -8.95 1.19 7.95
N ILE A 145 -9.08 2.28 8.69
CA ILE A 145 -8.01 3.27 8.90
C ILE A 145 -7.51 3.16 10.33
N VAL A 146 -6.20 3.24 10.50
CA VAL A 146 -5.52 3.36 11.79
C VAL A 146 -4.79 4.70 11.82
N VAL A 147 -5.32 5.66 12.56
CA VAL A 147 -4.65 6.96 12.75
C VAL A 147 -3.61 6.82 13.86
N MET A 148 -2.38 7.23 13.57
CA MET A 148 -1.26 7.15 14.50
C MET A 148 -0.61 8.51 14.70
N SER A 149 -0.14 8.76 15.93
CA SER A 149 0.67 9.91 16.30
C SER A 149 1.66 9.51 17.39
N GLU A 150 2.91 9.97 17.28
CA GLU A 150 3.98 9.70 18.26
C GLU A 150 4.13 8.21 18.61
N GLY A 151 3.97 7.33 17.62
CA GLY A 151 4.07 5.87 17.81
C GLY A 151 2.88 5.23 18.54
N LYS A 152 1.80 6.00 18.79
CA LYS A 152 0.57 5.52 19.46
C LYS A 152 -0.60 5.55 18.49
N ILE A 153 -1.48 4.56 18.62
CA ILE A 153 -2.75 4.53 17.91
C ILE A 153 -3.68 5.56 18.56
N GLN A 154 -4.21 6.48 17.76
CA GLN A 154 -5.18 7.48 18.18
C GLN A 154 -6.61 6.99 17.97
N GLN A 155 -6.89 6.42 16.79
CA GLN A 155 -8.21 5.89 16.46
C GLN A 155 -8.08 4.77 15.43
N ILE A 156 -9.00 3.81 15.50
CA ILE A 156 -9.21 2.76 14.48
C ILE A 156 -10.69 2.81 14.11
N GLY A 157 -11.01 2.82 12.81
CA GLY A 157 -12.38 2.81 12.34
C GLY A 157 -12.47 2.70 10.82
N THR A 158 -13.69 2.65 10.30
CA THR A 158 -13.93 2.79 8.88
C THR A 158 -13.64 4.22 8.42
N PRO A 159 -13.44 4.50 7.12
CA PRO A 159 -13.32 5.87 6.62
C PRO A 159 -14.45 6.80 7.10
N ILE A 160 -15.67 6.28 7.17
CA ILE A 160 -16.84 7.04 7.63
C ILE A 160 -16.74 7.38 9.11
N ASP A 161 -16.34 6.42 9.96
CA ASP A 161 -16.19 6.64 11.41
C ASP A 161 -15.09 7.66 11.69
N ILE A 162 -13.94 7.53 11.01
CA ILE A 162 -12.80 8.43 11.20
C ILE A 162 -13.14 9.87 10.77
N TYR A 163 -13.90 10.03 9.68
CA TYR A 163 -14.27 11.34 9.16
C TYR A 163 -15.40 12.00 9.98
N ASN A 164 -16.44 11.25 10.33
CA ASN A 164 -17.64 11.82 10.98
C ASN A 164 -17.55 11.85 12.52
N GLU A 165 -16.80 10.92 13.12
CA GLU A 165 -16.75 10.74 14.57
C GLU A 165 -15.29 10.69 15.08
N PRO A 166 -14.50 11.75 14.85
CA PRO A 166 -13.13 11.80 15.35
C PRO A 166 -13.11 11.82 16.88
N ILE A 167 -12.33 10.90 17.48
CA ILE A 167 -12.30 10.69 18.94
C ILE A 167 -11.63 11.84 19.71
N ASN A 168 -10.77 12.62 19.05
CA ASN A 168 -10.06 13.74 19.63
C ASN A 168 -9.74 14.82 18.57
N SER A 169 -9.27 15.98 19.04
CA SER A 169 -8.93 17.12 18.19
C SER A 169 -7.82 16.81 17.18
N PHE A 170 -6.86 15.96 17.55
CA PHE A 170 -5.79 15.56 16.63
C PHE A 170 -6.35 14.80 15.41
N VAL A 171 -7.25 13.84 15.62
CA VAL A 171 -7.87 13.08 14.52
C VAL A 171 -8.73 14.00 13.66
N ALA A 172 -9.51 14.89 14.27
CA ALA A 172 -10.34 15.86 13.56
C ALA A 172 -9.52 16.78 12.65
N ASP A 173 -8.42 17.32 13.17
CA ASP A 173 -7.52 18.23 12.43
C ASP A 173 -6.71 17.48 11.35
N PHE A 174 -6.33 16.23 11.65
CA PHE A 174 -5.56 15.40 10.71
C PHE A 174 -6.39 14.94 9.50
N ILE A 175 -7.70 14.65 9.67
CA ILE A 175 -8.55 14.05 8.61
C ILE A 175 -9.25 15.08 7.73
N GLY A 176 -9.34 16.34 8.15
CA GLY A 176 -10.06 17.35 7.40
C GLY A 176 -9.73 18.77 7.82
N GLU A 177 -10.22 19.74 7.06
CA GLU A 177 -10.14 21.15 7.44
C GLU A 177 -11.12 21.38 8.61
N SER A 178 -10.59 21.38 9.84
CA SER A 178 -11.38 21.54 11.06
C SER A 178 -11.13 22.88 11.72
N ASN A 179 -12.20 23.57 12.15
CA ASN A 179 -12.11 24.72 13.03
C ASN A 179 -12.29 24.24 14.48
N ILE A 180 -11.18 24.07 15.20
CA ILE A 180 -11.19 23.59 16.58
C ILE A 180 -11.19 24.79 17.52
N LEU A 181 -12.27 24.93 18.28
CA LEU A 181 -12.43 25.98 19.28
C LEU A 181 -12.40 25.38 20.68
N ASN A 182 -11.57 25.97 21.56
CA ASN A 182 -11.56 25.58 22.96
C ASN A 182 -12.70 26.25 23.69
N GLY A 183 -13.56 25.45 24.32
CA GLY A 183 -14.71 25.96 25.06
C GLY A 183 -15.07 25.05 26.23
N THR A 184 -15.83 25.58 27.17
CA THR A 184 -16.37 24.81 28.30
C THR A 184 -17.87 24.67 28.14
N MET A 185 -18.37 23.42 28.14
CA MET A 185 -19.82 23.16 28.16
C MET A 185 -20.38 23.61 29.50
N ILE A 186 -21.30 24.57 29.50
CA ILE A 186 -21.98 25.09 30.72
C ILE A 186 -23.28 24.34 30.94
N HIS A 187 -24.06 24.19 29.89
CA HIS A 187 -25.30 23.43 29.86
C HIS A 187 -25.43 22.72 28.52
N ASP A 188 -26.42 21.84 28.40
CA ASP A 188 -26.74 21.21 27.13
C ASP A 188 -26.95 22.29 26.04
N LYS A 189 -26.18 22.20 24.96
CA LYS A 189 -26.14 23.16 23.82
C LYS A 189 -25.59 24.56 24.12
N LEU A 190 -24.97 24.82 25.30
CA LEU A 190 -24.34 26.08 25.64
C LEU A 190 -22.86 25.92 25.94
N VAL A 191 -22.02 26.48 25.10
CA VAL A 191 -20.55 26.48 25.24
C VAL A 191 -20.06 27.90 25.47
N ARG A 192 -19.13 28.06 26.41
CA ARG A 192 -18.37 29.30 26.61
C ARG A 192 -16.98 29.13 26.07
N PHE A 193 -16.58 29.99 25.16
CA PHE A 193 -15.25 30.14 24.61
C PHE A 193 -14.36 31.03 25.47
#